data_db2b9f47fea182af8a3088b5a21d238b
#
_entry.id   db2b9f47fea182af8a3088b5a21d238b
#
_cell.length_a   1.000
_cell.length_b   1.000
_cell.length_c   1.000
_cell.angle_alpha   90.00
_cell.angle_beta   90.00
_cell.angle_gamma   90.00
#
_symmetry.space_group_name_H-M   'P 1'
#
loop_
_entity.id
_entity.type
_entity.pdbx_description
1 polymer ?
#
loop_
_entity_poly.entity_id
_entity_poly.type
_entity_poly.pdbx_seq_one_letter_code
_entity_poly.pdbx_strand_id
1 'polypeptide(L)'
;MTKADLIAVVADKLKFPWARAELLVDQIFSCMTQALQQGEGIEIRGFGSFTVRDYKAYEGRNPRTGDTVHVKPKRLAFFKVGKELRERVNQGRTSAPNANPASPQPSNTLPSD
;
A
#
# COMPACT_ATOMS: atom_id res chain seq x y z
N MET A 1 11.87 5.04 0.81
CA MET A 1 12.35 4.15 -0.29
C MET A 1 11.59 4.46 -1.55
N THR A 2 12.30 4.70 -2.63
CA THR A 2 11.70 4.95 -3.93
C THR A 2 11.82 3.69 -4.80
N LYS A 3 11.21 3.74 -5.98
CA LYS A 3 11.37 2.65 -6.92
C LYS A 3 12.83 2.45 -7.30
N ALA A 4 13.55 3.55 -7.48
CA ALA A 4 14.99 3.47 -7.79
C ALA A 4 15.78 2.81 -6.67
N ASP A 5 15.42 3.12 -5.43
CA ASP A 5 16.06 2.46 -4.29
C ASP A 5 15.80 0.96 -4.29
N LEU A 6 14.56 0.57 -4.62
CA LEU A 6 14.21 -0.83 -4.69
C LEU A 6 15.00 -1.54 -5.79
N ILE A 7 15.13 -0.89 -6.95
CA ILE A 7 15.90 -1.47 -8.06
C ILE A 7 17.36 -1.68 -7.63
N ALA A 8 17.92 -0.71 -6.91
CA ALA A 8 19.30 -0.82 -6.44
C ALA A 8 19.47 -2.02 -5.51
N VAL A 9 18.52 -2.22 -4.60
CA VAL A 9 18.58 -3.35 -3.66
C VAL A 9 18.48 -4.67 -4.42
N VAL A 10 17.57 -4.76 -5.38
CA VAL A 10 17.39 -5.98 -6.16
C VAL A 10 18.65 -6.27 -6.98
N ALA A 11 19.22 -5.25 -7.60
CA ALA A 11 20.44 -5.41 -8.38
C ALA A 11 21.57 -5.94 -7.50
N ASP A 12 21.71 -5.40 -6.31
CA ASP A 12 22.76 -5.82 -5.40
C ASP A 12 22.53 -7.24 -4.88
N LYS A 13 21.34 -7.56 -4.45
CA LYS A 13 21.07 -8.84 -3.83
C LYS A 13 21.11 -9.98 -4.83
N LEU A 14 20.63 -9.74 -6.04
CA LEU A 14 20.58 -10.79 -7.07
C LEU A 14 21.79 -10.75 -7.99
N LYS A 15 22.67 -9.79 -7.80
CA LYS A 15 23.86 -9.63 -8.64
C LYS A 15 23.48 -9.43 -10.11
N PHE A 16 22.48 -8.59 -10.32
CA PHE A 16 22.01 -8.24 -11.66
C PHE A 16 22.54 -6.87 -12.05
N PRO A 17 22.80 -6.63 -13.35
CA PRO A 17 23.03 -5.27 -13.80
C PRO A 17 21.78 -4.43 -13.58
N TRP A 18 21.97 -3.13 -13.49
CA TRP A 18 20.85 -2.23 -13.21
C TRP A 18 19.69 -2.41 -14.18
N ALA A 19 19.97 -2.49 -15.47
CA ALA A 19 18.93 -2.59 -16.47
C ALA A 19 18.06 -3.85 -16.25
N ARG A 20 18.70 -4.95 -15.87
CA ARG A 20 17.95 -6.17 -15.63
C ARG A 20 17.11 -6.10 -14.37
N ALA A 21 17.66 -5.50 -13.32
CA ALA A 21 16.93 -5.30 -12.07
C ALA A 21 15.73 -4.37 -12.29
N GLU A 22 15.93 -3.33 -13.07
CA GLU A 22 14.85 -2.41 -13.38
C GLU A 22 13.73 -3.10 -14.15
N LEU A 23 14.08 -3.91 -15.13
CA LEU A 23 13.09 -4.67 -15.88
C LEU A 23 12.31 -5.60 -14.97
N LEU A 24 12.99 -6.29 -14.08
CA LEU A 24 12.35 -7.21 -13.17
C LEU A 24 11.35 -6.49 -12.25
N VAL A 25 11.76 -5.39 -11.66
CA VAL A 25 10.90 -4.61 -10.78
C VAL A 25 9.69 -4.07 -11.55
N ASP A 26 9.92 -3.55 -12.76
CA ASP A 26 8.84 -3.05 -13.57
C ASP A 26 7.84 -4.14 -13.94
N GLN A 27 8.33 -5.33 -14.26
CA GLN A 27 7.45 -6.44 -14.60
C GLN A 27 6.59 -6.87 -13.43
N ILE A 28 7.16 -6.90 -12.24
CA ILE A 28 6.40 -7.28 -11.05
C ILE A 28 5.26 -6.29 -10.83
N PHE A 29 5.55 -5.01 -10.84
CA PHE A 29 4.51 -4.00 -10.59
C PHE A 29 3.50 -3.94 -11.72
N SER A 30 3.94 -4.14 -12.96
CA SER A 30 3.02 -4.19 -14.10
C SER A 30 2.04 -5.35 -13.97
N CYS A 31 2.53 -6.50 -13.57
CA CYS A 31 1.71 -7.68 -13.36
C CYS A 31 0.66 -7.43 -12.28
N MET A 32 1.08 -6.81 -11.18
CA MET A 32 0.16 -6.48 -10.08
C MET A 32 -0.88 -5.47 -10.53
N THR A 33 -0.45 -4.47 -11.29
CA THR A 33 -1.37 -3.46 -11.81
C THR A 33 -2.44 -4.10 -12.68
N GLN A 34 -2.04 -4.99 -13.57
CA GLN A 34 -3.00 -5.65 -14.44
C GLN A 34 -4.00 -6.50 -13.67
N ALA A 35 -3.53 -7.21 -12.67
CA ALA A 35 -4.43 -8.01 -11.84
C ALA A 35 -5.47 -7.13 -11.16
N LEU A 36 -5.02 -6.02 -10.59
CA LEU A 36 -5.92 -5.12 -9.89
C LEU A 36 -6.89 -4.43 -10.85
N GLN A 37 -6.45 -4.12 -12.08
CA GLN A 37 -7.34 -3.56 -13.07
C GLN A 37 -8.48 -4.50 -13.43
N GLN A 38 -8.22 -5.79 -13.38
CA GLN A 38 -9.24 -6.80 -13.65
C GLN A 38 -10.08 -7.14 -12.44
N GLY A 39 -9.80 -6.52 -11.31
CA GLY A 39 -10.53 -6.78 -10.08
C GLY A 39 -10.06 -7.99 -9.31
N GLU A 40 -8.91 -8.56 -9.70
CA GLU A 40 -8.36 -9.71 -9.00
C GLU A 40 -7.59 -9.27 -7.78
N GLY A 41 -7.80 -9.96 -6.68
CA GLY A 41 -7.00 -9.70 -5.49
C GLY A 41 -5.63 -10.32 -5.62
N ILE A 42 -4.68 -9.77 -4.91
CA ILE A 42 -3.32 -10.30 -4.88
C ILE A 42 -3.00 -10.64 -3.43
N GLU A 43 -2.68 -11.88 -3.18
CA GLU A 43 -2.31 -12.30 -1.84
C GLU A 43 -0.85 -12.70 -1.82
N ILE A 44 -0.06 -12.05 -0.97
CA ILE A 44 1.35 -12.36 -0.81
C ILE A 44 1.53 -12.85 0.61
N ARG A 45 1.69 -14.16 0.74
CA ARG A 45 1.78 -14.79 2.04
C ARG A 45 2.94 -14.21 2.83
N GLY A 46 2.68 -13.85 4.08
CA GLY A 46 3.68 -13.26 4.94
C GLY A 46 3.83 -11.76 4.78
N PHE A 47 3.22 -11.19 3.76
CA PHE A 47 3.33 -9.76 3.48
C PHE A 47 2.00 -9.06 3.65
N GLY A 48 1.01 -9.44 2.87
CA GLY A 48 -0.32 -8.84 2.93
C GLY A 48 -1.12 -9.13 1.69
N SER A 49 -2.25 -8.47 1.58
CA SER A 49 -3.15 -8.66 0.44
C SER A 49 -3.54 -7.32 -0.16
N PHE A 50 -3.63 -7.30 -1.48
CA PHE A 50 -4.18 -6.16 -2.21
C PHE A 50 -5.54 -6.56 -2.72
N THR A 51 -6.54 -5.74 -2.46
CA THR A 51 -7.90 -5.98 -2.94
C THR A 51 -8.39 -4.75 -3.66
N VAL A 52 -9.41 -4.95 -4.48
CA VAL A 52 -10.03 -3.83 -5.19
C VAL A 52 -11.41 -3.62 -4.59
N ARG A 53 -11.71 -2.39 -4.23
CA ARG A 53 -13.02 -2.02 -3.70
C ARG A 53 -13.72 -1.13 -4.70
N ASP A 54 -14.98 -1.46 -4.93
CA ASP A 54 -15.82 -0.68 -5.81
C ASP A 54 -16.68 0.26 -4.99
N TYR A 55 -16.65 1.52 -5.33
CA TYR A 55 -17.49 2.53 -4.70
C TYR A 55 -18.53 2.99 -5.70
N LYS A 56 -19.79 2.84 -5.32
CA LYS A 56 -20.89 3.23 -6.19
C LYS A 56 -21.00 4.73 -6.29
N ALA A 57 -21.61 5.19 -7.38
CA ALA A 57 -21.93 6.60 -7.50
C ALA A 57 -22.89 7.00 -6.39
N TYR A 58 -22.73 8.19 -5.90
CA TYR A 58 -23.63 8.71 -4.88
C TYR A 58 -23.66 10.24 -5.00
N GLU A 59 -24.65 10.84 -4.35
CA GLU A 59 -24.74 12.27 -4.29
C GLU A 59 -24.25 12.74 -2.95
N GLY A 60 -23.26 13.61 -2.97
CA GLY A 60 -22.75 14.24 -1.79
C GLY A 60 -23.16 15.69 -1.75
N ARG A 61 -22.82 16.36 -0.68
CA ARG A 61 -23.12 17.77 -0.54
C ARG A 61 -21.82 18.52 -0.29
N ASN A 62 -21.64 19.60 -1.03
CA ASN A 62 -20.47 20.43 -0.86
C ASN A 62 -20.61 21.17 0.48
N PRO A 63 -19.70 20.96 1.43
CA PRO A 63 -19.84 21.60 2.74
C PRO A 63 -19.70 23.13 2.69
N ARG A 64 -19.10 23.67 1.64
CA ARG A 64 -18.96 25.11 1.53
C ARG A 64 -20.19 25.78 1.01
N THR A 65 -20.80 25.25 -0.03
CA THR A 65 -21.92 25.90 -0.69
C THR A 65 -23.24 25.23 -0.40
N GLY A 66 -23.23 24.01 0.09
CA GLY A 66 -24.45 23.25 0.30
C GLY A 66 -25.01 22.63 -0.96
N ASP A 67 -24.34 22.81 -2.08
CA ASP A 67 -24.82 22.28 -3.36
C ASP A 67 -24.63 20.77 -3.41
N THR A 68 -25.52 20.11 -4.13
CA THR A 68 -25.43 18.68 -4.35
C THR A 68 -24.35 18.40 -5.39
N VAL A 69 -23.47 17.47 -5.07
CA VAL A 69 -22.39 17.08 -5.98
C VAL A 69 -22.57 15.61 -6.34
N HIS A 70 -22.51 15.32 -7.63
CA HIS A 70 -22.62 13.94 -8.08
C HIS A 70 -21.22 13.31 -8.08
N VAL A 71 -21.05 12.26 -7.28
CA VAL A 71 -19.78 11.55 -7.18
C VAL A 71 -19.85 10.31 -8.05
N LYS A 72 -18.93 10.20 -9.00
CA LYS A 72 -18.90 9.10 -9.93
C LYS A 72 -18.45 7.82 -9.26
N PRO A 73 -18.85 6.66 -9.77
CA PRO A 73 -18.34 5.40 -9.23
C PRO A 73 -16.85 5.30 -9.49
N LYS A 74 -16.16 4.63 -8.59
CA LYS A 74 -14.71 4.47 -8.74
C LYS A 74 -14.27 3.18 -8.09
N ARG A 75 -13.09 2.75 -8.47
CA ARG A 75 -12.46 1.57 -7.89
C ARG A 75 -11.14 1.98 -7.26
N LEU A 76 -10.87 1.45 -6.10
CA LEU A 76 -9.65 1.77 -5.39
C LEU A 76 -8.95 0.50 -4.97
N ALA A 77 -7.63 0.51 -5.09
CA ALA A 77 -6.82 -0.58 -4.58
C ALA A 77 -6.62 -0.37 -3.08
N PHE A 78 -6.69 -1.45 -2.35
CA PHE A 78 -6.60 -1.42 -0.90
C PHE A 78 -5.59 -2.44 -0.45
N PHE A 79 -4.70 -2.06 0.46
CA PHE A 79 -3.70 -2.97 0.99
C PHE A 79 -4.03 -3.30 2.44
N LYS A 80 -4.06 -4.60 2.75
CA LYS A 80 -4.23 -5.06 4.11
C LYS A 80 -2.96 -5.79 4.52
N VAL A 81 -2.32 -5.32 5.58
CA VAL A 81 -1.06 -5.88 6.03
C VAL A 81 -1.30 -7.28 6.62
N GLY A 82 -0.40 -8.20 6.32
CA GLY A 82 -0.45 -9.54 6.88
C GLY A 82 0.13 -9.55 8.29
N LYS A 83 -0.14 -10.63 9.00
CA LYS A 83 0.28 -10.75 10.38
C LYS A 83 1.80 -10.68 10.52
N GLU A 84 2.50 -11.41 9.68
CA GLU A 84 3.95 -11.50 9.79
C GLU A 84 4.61 -10.16 9.54
N LEU A 85 4.19 -9.45 8.50
CA LEU A 85 4.73 -8.12 8.21
C LEU A 85 4.43 -7.16 9.34
N ARG A 86 3.20 -7.22 9.86
CA ARG A 86 2.81 -6.33 10.95
C ARG A 86 3.69 -6.54 12.17
N GLU A 87 3.98 -7.79 12.48
CA GLU A 87 4.84 -8.10 13.62
C GLU A 87 6.25 -7.61 13.41
N ARG A 88 6.77 -7.74 12.21
CA ARG A 88 8.13 -7.28 11.91
C ARG A 88 8.24 -5.76 12.00
N VAL A 89 7.23 -5.06 11.55
CA VAL A 89 7.21 -3.61 11.65
C VAL A 89 7.14 -3.19 13.11
N ASN A 90 6.36 -3.88 13.91
CA ASN A 90 6.26 -3.57 15.34
C ASN A 90 7.54 -3.89 16.09
N GLN A 91 8.27 -4.92 15.68
CA GLN A 91 9.57 -5.22 16.26
C GLN A 91 10.55 -4.07 16.03
N GLY A 92 10.54 -3.53 14.83
CA GLY A 92 11.40 -2.38 14.54
C GLY A 92 11.08 -1.21 15.46
N ARG A 93 9.81 -0.98 15.72
CA ARG A 93 9.40 0.07 16.61
C ARG A 93 9.83 -0.21 18.05
N THR A 94 9.70 -1.48 18.47
CA THR A 94 10.07 -1.87 19.81
C THR A 94 11.56 -1.64 20.06
N SER A 95 12.37 -1.90 19.07
CA SER A 95 13.79 -1.68 19.25
C SER A 95 14.16 -0.21 19.27
N ALA A 96 13.30 0.68 18.82
CA ALA A 96 13.55 2.11 18.87
C ALA A 96 12.74 2.71 20.00
N PRO A 97 13.25 2.66 21.15
CA PRO A 97 12.46 3.07 22.24
C PRO A 97 12.11 4.45 22.23
N ASN A 98 12.02 5.06 22.10
CA ASN A 98 11.64 6.23 22.18
C ASN A 98 10.94 6.77 21.42
N ALA A 99 10.83 6.61 21.07
CA ALA A 99 10.19 7.13 20.49
C ALA A 99 9.24 7.84 20.76
N ASN A 100 8.97 8.23 20.74
CA ASN A 100 8.13 9.03 20.80
C ASN A 100 7.03 8.94 21.06
N PRO A 101 6.93 9.10 21.46
CA PRO A 101 5.86 8.99 21.94
C PRO A 101 4.89 9.64 21.49
N ALA A 102 5.00 10.08 21.42
CA ALA A 102 4.09 10.71 21.08
C ALA A 102 3.34 10.29 20.19
N SER A 103 3.38 10.09 20.02
CA SER A 103 2.64 9.90 19.20
C SER A 103 1.72 9.22 19.14
N PRO A 104 1.57 9.21 19.45
CA PRO A 104 0.68 8.68 19.34
C PRO A 104 -0.15 8.32 18.68
N GLN A 105 -0.01 8.46 18.72
CA GLN A 105 -0.70 8.19 18.23
C GLN A 105 -1.34 7.63 17.87
N PRO A 106 -1.22 7.66 18.10
CA PRO A 106 -1.90 7.12 17.80
C PRO A 106 -2.64 6.63 17.50
N SER A 107 -2.54 6.72 17.82
CA SER A 107 -3.32 6.40 17.60
C SER A 107 -3.77 5.85 16.95
N ASN A 108 -3.49 5.78 16.94
CA ASN A 108 -3.99 5.28 16.42
C ASN A 108 -4.53 4.71 16.03
N THR A 109 -4.53 4.75 16.21
CA THR A 109 -5.17 4.23 15.95
C THR A 109 -5.71 3.60 15.41
N LEU A 110 -5.79 3.41 15.43
CA LEU A 110 -6.36 2.78 14.94
C LEU A 110 -6.89 2.11 14.60
N PRO A 111 -7.13 1.99 14.67
CA PRO A 111 -7.72 1.31 14.30
C PRO A 111 -7.98 0.57 13.90
N SER A 112 -8.08 0.48 14.05
CA SER A 112 -8.43 -0.15 13.69
C SER A 112 -8.41 -0.88 13.21
N ASP A 113 -8.27 -1.09 13.31
CA ASP A 113 -8.43 -1.85 12.89
C ASP A 113 -8.52 -2.39 12.80
#